data_9d080dae696815333c3e271f4c411cfe
#
_entry.id   9d080dae696815333c3e271f4c411cfe
#
_cell.length_a   1.000
_cell.length_b   1.000
_cell.length_c   1.000
_cell.angle_alpha   90.00
_cell.angle_beta   90.00
_cell.angle_gamma   90.00
#
_symmetry.space_group_name_H-M   'P 1'
#
loop_
_entity.id
_entity.type
_entity.pdbx_description
1 polymer ?
#
loop_
_entity_poly.entity_id
_entity_poly.type
_entity_poly.pdbx_seq_one_letter_code
_entity_poly.pdbx_strand_id
1 'polypeptide(L)'
;LGDVYKRQIMEAQTLLPTLENWLQVVRAGIAQAQGMGEVMPTYFYYDVAYRKADGKPIPVHFMQRQTPDFLEGTVRRLKLNDDTATKEALCRSVRGSALYDRELKMYRVNTSLSDASFELGRAVAFTPGWLENGSIWLHMEYKYLLEMLRAGLYAAFFEDFRNAAIPFLDPERYGRSTLENSSFLVSSLNPDESLHGRGFVARLSGSTVEFLHMWRIMMFGESPFSSSQKGLTLAFRPAIPAYLIGKDKMIAATFLGRTQVEYHFDAIQDYIPGAYSMSEAEMTFHDGAVKRSREILGDDAEAVREGLAAKIVMRLTSKP
;
A
#
# COMPACT_ATOMS: atom_id res chain seq x y z
N LEU A 1 25.39 29.91 6.77
CA LEU A 1 24.80 28.65 7.30
C LEU A 1 24.22 28.75 8.74
N GLY A 2 24.39 29.90 9.43
CA GLY A 2 23.95 30.10 10.81
C GLY A 2 22.46 30.42 11.01
N ASP A 3 21.70 30.78 9.98
CA ASP A 3 20.32 31.26 10.12
C ASP A 3 19.22 30.21 9.83
N VAL A 4 19.58 29.01 9.41
CA VAL A 4 18.60 27.97 9.02
C VAL A 4 17.91 27.31 10.23
N TYR A 5 18.43 27.49 11.44
CA TYR A 5 17.93 26.85 12.65
C TYR A 5 17.50 27.82 13.77
N LYS A 6 17.05 29.02 13.44
CA LYS A 6 16.40 29.85 14.45
C LYS A 6 15.13 29.16 14.94
N ARG A 7 15.14 28.70 16.19
CA ARG A 7 13.91 28.23 16.86
C ARG A 7 12.95 29.41 16.95
N GLN A 8 11.87 29.36 16.19
CA GLN A 8 10.74 30.27 16.37
C GLN A 8 9.83 29.70 17.44
N ILE A 9 9.58 30.45 18.48
CA ILE A 9 8.51 30.17 19.44
C ILE A 9 7.24 30.69 18.77
N MET A 10 6.35 29.79 18.33
CA MET A 10 5.04 30.14 17.81
C MET A 10 4.01 29.92 18.92
N GLU A 11 3.24 30.95 19.23
CA GLU A 11 2.13 30.81 20.14
C GLU A 11 1.00 30.00 19.50
N ALA A 12 0.41 29.08 20.27
CA ALA A 12 -0.66 28.21 19.76
C ALA A 12 -1.86 29.01 19.20
N GLN A 13 -2.17 30.15 19.80
CA GLN A 13 -3.23 31.07 19.35
C GLN A 13 -2.99 31.64 17.95
N THR A 14 -1.73 31.81 17.56
CA THR A 14 -1.35 32.29 16.20
C THR A 14 -1.31 31.13 15.20
N LEU A 15 -0.90 29.95 15.65
CA LEU A 15 -0.74 28.77 14.80
C LEU A 15 -2.09 28.13 14.43
N LEU A 16 -3.01 28.02 15.39
CA LEU A 16 -4.30 27.35 15.21
C LEU A 16 -5.13 27.88 14.02
N PRO A 17 -5.37 29.20 13.86
CA PRO A 17 -6.11 29.74 12.72
C PRO A 17 -5.45 29.43 11.37
N THR A 18 -4.12 29.42 11.34
CA THR A 18 -3.36 29.07 10.13
C THR A 18 -3.55 27.61 9.74
N LEU A 19 -3.48 26.69 10.71
CA LEU A 19 -3.73 25.26 10.50
C LEU A 19 -5.18 24.99 10.09
N GLU A 20 -6.14 25.66 10.70
CA GLU A 20 -7.56 25.56 10.33
C GLU A 20 -7.81 26.02 8.89
N ASN A 21 -7.21 27.15 8.50
CA ASN A 21 -7.30 27.62 7.11
C ASN A 21 -6.67 26.62 6.12
N TRP A 22 -5.49 26.08 6.42
CA TRP A 22 -4.89 25.05 5.57
C TRP A 22 -5.75 23.81 5.48
N LEU A 23 -6.34 23.37 6.59
CA LEU A 23 -7.26 22.23 6.60
C LEU A 23 -8.49 22.47 5.70
N GLN A 24 -9.05 23.68 5.74
CA GLN A 24 -10.17 24.05 4.86
C GLN A 24 -9.77 24.02 3.38
N VAL A 25 -8.61 24.57 3.03
CA VAL A 25 -8.09 24.57 1.65
C VAL A 25 -7.88 23.14 1.15
N VAL A 26 -7.27 22.28 1.98
CA VAL A 26 -7.06 20.86 1.63
C VAL A 26 -8.39 20.12 1.44
N ARG A 27 -9.36 20.34 2.33
CA ARG A 27 -10.69 19.72 2.23
C ARG A 27 -11.44 20.18 0.98
N ALA A 28 -11.37 21.46 0.62
CA ALA A 28 -11.96 21.98 -0.60
C ALA A 28 -11.31 21.37 -1.85
N GLY A 29 -9.99 21.20 -1.85
CA GLY A 29 -9.26 20.54 -2.94
C GLY A 29 -9.65 19.05 -3.10
N ILE A 30 -9.81 18.33 -1.99
CA ILE A 30 -10.28 16.93 -2.00
C ILE A 30 -11.71 16.85 -2.57
N ALA A 31 -12.63 17.70 -2.10
CA ALA A 31 -14.00 17.73 -2.59
C ALA A 31 -14.09 18.03 -4.08
N GLN A 32 -13.28 18.98 -4.56
CA GLN A 32 -13.17 19.29 -5.99
C GLN A 32 -12.66 18.08 -6.79
N ALA A 33 -11.62 17.42 -6.33
CA ALA A 33 -11.05 16.25 -7.00
C ALA A 33 -12.05 15.07 -7.05
N GLN A 34 -12.81 14.84 -5.98
CA GLN A 34 -13.87 13.81 -5.94
C GLN A 34 -15.00 14.04 -6.95
N GLY A 35 -15.29 15.29 -7.28
CA GLY A 35 -16.31 15.65 -8.28
C GLY A 35 -15.88 15.46 -9.74
N MET A 36 -14.63 15.12 -10.02
CA MET A 36 -14.07 15.07 -11.37
C MET A 36 -14.10 13.70 -12.05
N GLY A 37 -14.40 12.61 -11.33
CA GLY A 37 -14.44 11.27 -11.91
C GLY A 37 -14.62 10.17 -10.87
N GLU A 38 -14.82 8.94 -11.35
CA GLU A 38 -14.95 7.74 -10.49
C GLU A 38 -13.62 7.29 -9.88
N VAL A 39 -12.51 7.59 -10.58
CA VAL A 39 -11.15 7.39 -10.09
C VAL A 39 -10.63 8.73 -9.57
N MET A 40 -9.96 8.70 -8.41
CA MET A 40 -9.43 9.92 -7.80
C MET A 40 -8.33 10.53 -8.67
N PRO A 41 -8.50 11.74 -9.22
CA PRO A 41 -7.48 12.38 -10.03
C PRO A 41 -6.25 12.72 -9.19
N THR A 42 -5.07 12.59 -9.80
CA THR A 42 -3.79 12.89 -9.13
C THR A 42 -3.33 14.32 -9.42
N TYR A 43 -3.44 14.75 -10.69
CA TYR A 43 -2.94 16.03 -11.16
C TYR A 43 -3.95 16.77 -12.02
N PHE A 44 -3.79 18.09 -12.05
CA PHE A 44 -4.53 18.99 -12.92
C PHE A 44 -3.56 19.89 -13.65
N TYR A 45 -3.97 20.39 -14.79
CA TYR A 45 -3.32 21.49 -15.48
C TYR A 45 -4.37 22.51 -15.94
N TYR A 46 -3.91 23.66 -16.40
CA TYR A 46 -4.79 24.72 -16.84
C TYR A 46 -4.49 25.11 -18.27
N ASP A 47 -5.49 25.06 -19.13
CA ASP A 47 -5.43 25.77 -20.40
C ASP A 47 -5.62 27.24 -20.12
N VAL A 48 -4.71 28.07 -20.61
CA VAL A 48 -4.70 29.49 -20.32
C VAL A 48 -5.00 30.28 -21.60
N ALA A 49 -6.11 31.02 -21.60
CA ALA A 49 -6.36 32.00 -22.63
C ALA A 49 -5.65 33.31 -22.34
N TYR A 50 -5.03 33.90 -23.36
CA TYR A 50 -4.25 35.11 -23.24
C TYR A 50 -4.85 36.24 -24.10
N ARG A 51 -4.76 37.50 -23.61
CA ARG A 51 -4.89 38.70 -24.46
C ARG A 51 -3.55 39.36 -24.58
N LYS A 52 -3.30 40.07 -25.66
CA LYS A 52 -2.11 40.93 -25.81
C LYS A 52 -2.42 42.32 -25.26
N ALA A 53 -1.59 42.83 -24.37
CA ALA A 53 -1.58 44.23 -23.94
C ALA A 53 -0.13 44.68 -23.88
N ASP A 54 0.17 45.77 -24.54
CA ASP A 54 1.52 46.37 -24.68
C ASP A 54 2.57 45.32 -25.16
N GLY A 55 2.16 44.47 -26.13
CA GLY A 55 3.04 43.43 -26.69
C GLY A 55 3.29 42.22 -25.78
N LYS A 56 2.75 42.20 -24.56
CA LYS A 56 2.89 41.12 -23.59
C LYS A 56 1.63 40.25 -23.53
N PRO A 57 1.77 38.92 -23.41
CA PRO A 57 0.63 38.04 -23.15
C PRO A 57 0.17 38.22 -21.69
N ILE A 58 -1.11 38.55 -21.49
CA ILE A 58 -1.76 38.64 -20.19
C ILE A 58 -2.78 37.50 -20.10
N PRO A 59 -2.68 36.61 -19.11
CA PRO A 59 -3.67 35.56 -18.92
C PRO A 59 -5.01 36.17 -18.51
N VAL A 60 -6.09 35.74 -19.15
CA VAL A 60 -7.46 36.27 -18.93
C VAL A 60 -8.43 35.20 -18.49
N HIS A 61 -8.17 33.94 -18.80
CA HIS A 61 -9.02 32.84 -18.41
C HIS A 61 -8.21 31.56 -18.20
N PHE A 62 -8.57 30.80 -17.16
CA PHE A 62 -7.94 29.53 -16.82
C PHE A 62 -9.01 28.44 -16.88
N MET A 63 -8.81 27.46 -17.74
CA MET A 63 -9.65 26.26 -17.82
C MET A 63 -8.94 25.10 -17.17
N GLN A 64 -9.46 24.59 -16.06
CA GLN A 64 -8.90 23.42 -15.40
C GLN A 64 -9.14 22.16 -16.23
N ARG A 65 -8.08 21.35 -16.38
CA ARG A 65 -8.08 20.06 -17.05
C ARG A 65 -7.54 19.00 -16.13
N GLN A 66 -8.10 17.82 -16.20
CA GLN A 66 -7.56 16.63 -15.53
C GLN A 66 -6.50 16.00 -16.43
N THR A 67 -5.40 15.54 -15.82
CA THR A 67 -4.44 14.67 -16.48
C THR A 67 -5.05 13.27 -16.67
N PRO A 68 -4.50 12.41 -17.54
CA PRO A 68 -4.79 10.98 -17.50
C PRO A 68 -4.70 10.42 -16.08
N ASP A 69 -5.50 9.40 -15.75
CA ASP A 69 -5.55 8.85 -14.40
C ASP A 69 -4.20 8.26 -13.98
N PHE A 70 -3.79 8.58 -12.76
CA PHE A 70 -2.63 8.00 -12.09
C PHE A 70 -3.09 7.27 -10.83
N LEU A 71 -2.50 6.10 -10.56
CA LEU A 71 -2.85 5.29 -9.39
C LEU A 71 -2.54 5.99 -8.07
N GLU A 72 -1.60 6.94 -8.05
CA GLU A 72 -1.19 7.65 -6.84
C GLU A 72 -2.33 8.42 -6.17
N GLY A 73 -3.22 9.07 -6.94
CA GLY A 73 -4.38 9.77 -6.38
C GLY A 73 -5.25 8.83 -5.56
N THR A 74 -5.53 7.64 -6.08
CA THR A 74 -6.26 6.60 -5.36
C THR A 74 -5.54 6.13 -4.09
N VAL A 75 -4.22 5.90 -4.17
CA VAL A 75 -3.40 5.53 -2.98
C VAL A 75 -3.52 6.58 -1.90
N ARG A 76 -3.44 7.87 -2.26
CA ARG A 76 -3.57 8.99 -1.31
C ARG A 76 -4.97 9.05 -0.71
N ARG A 77 -6.00 8.81 -1.52
CA ARG A 77 -7.40 8.82 -1.08
C ARG A 77 -7.70 7.70 -0.10
N LEU A 78 -7.21 6.48 -0.33
CA LEU A 78 -7.38 5.33 0.57
C LEU A 78 -6.78 5.56 1.97
N LYS A 79 -5.78 6.45 2.10
CA LYS A 79 -5.19 6.82 3.40
C LYS A 79 -6.08 7.69 4.26
N LEU A 80 -7.10 8.30 3.69
CA LEU A 80 -8.03 9.13 4.45
C LEU A 80 -8.93 8.27 5.35
N ASN A 81 -9.48 8.92 6.38
CA ASN A 81 -10.33 8.24 7.35
C ASN A 81 -11.78 8.12 6.85
N ASP A 82 -11.95 7.39 5.72
CA ASP A 82 -13.25 7.04 5.19
C ASP A 82 -13.72 5.68 5.72
N ASP A 83 -15.02 5.44 5.62
CA ASP A 83 -15.58 4.11 5.91
C ASP A 83 -15.14 3.06 4.87
N THR A 84 -15.21 1.79 5.25
CA THR A 84 -14.78 0.67 4.40
C THR A 84 -15.58 0.58 3.10
N ALA A 85 -16.87 0.90 3.11
CA ALA A 85 -17.72 0.82 1.92
C ALA A 85 -17.30 1.86 0.87
N THR A 86 -16.96 3.08 1.30
CA THR A 86 -16.42 4.14 0.44
C THR A 86 -15.08 3.72 -0.18
N LYS A 87 -14.18 3.15 0.62
CA LYS A 87 -12.88 2.65 0.13
C LYS A 87 -13.05 1.49 -0.84
N GLU A 88 -13.97 0.57 -0.57
CA GLU A 88 -14.30 -0.54 -1.44
C GLU A 88 -14.89 -0.07 -2.79
N ALA A 89 -15.79 0.93 -2.76
CA ALA A 89 -16.33 1.53 -3.98
C ALA A 89 -15.22 2.14 -4.85
N LEU A 90 -14.29 2.88 -4.24
CA LEU A 90 -13.12 3.43 -4.93
C LEU A 90 -12.27 2.33 -5.58
N CYS A 91 -11.97 1.25 -4.86
CA CYS A 91 -11.20 0.12 -5.40
C CYS A 91 -11.94 -0.57 -6.55
N ARG A 92 -13.28 -0.71 -6.49
CA ARG A 92 -14.08 -1.22 -7.61
C ARG A 92 -13.99 -0.31 -8.84
N SER A 93 -14.06 1.01 -8.67
CA SER A 93 -13.91 1.97 -9.77
C SER A 93 -12.54 1.87 -10.44
N VAL A 94 -11.47 1.76 -9.63
CA VAL A 94 -10.10 1.58 -10.16
C VAL A 94 -9.99 0.26 -10.94
N ARG A 95 -10.51 -0.85 -10.41
CA ARG A 95 -10.52 -2.15 -11.10
C ARG A 95 -11.36 -2.13 -12.39
N GLY A 96 -12.40 -1.30 -12.45
CA GLY A 96 -13.22 -1.05 -13.64
C GLY A 96 -12.57 -0.17 -14.70
N SER A 97 -11.59 0.63 -14.31
CA SER A 97 -10.94 1.66 -15.14
C SER A 97 -9.81 1.09 -16.02
N ALA A 98 -9.22 1.96 -16.85
CA ALA A 98 -8.03 1.66 -17.64
C ALA A 98 -6.73 1.56 -16.81
N LEU A 99 -6.77 1.83 -15.51
CA LEU A 99 -5.65 1.56 -14.61
C LEU A 99 -5.47 0.07 -14.35
N TYR A 100 -6.50 -0.75 -14.50
CA TYR A 100 -6.39 -2.19 -14.31
C TYR A 100 -6.03 -2.89 -15.62
N ASP A 101 -4.89 -3.55 -15.62
CA ASP A 101 -4.46 -4.43 -16.71
C ASP A 101 -5.15 -5.79 -16.61
N ARG A 102 -6.16 -6.00 -17.46
CA ARG A 102 -7.00 -7.21 -17.41
C ARG A 102 -6.26 -8.47 -17.81
N GLU A 103 -5.23 -8.36 -18.64
CA GLU A 103 -4.40 -9.48 -19.07
C GLU A 103 -3.48 -9.95 -17.97
N LEU A 104 -2.76 -8.99 -17.33
CA LEU A 104 -1.82 -9.28 -16.26
C LEU A 104 -2.49 -9.39 -14.89
N LYS A 105 -3.73 -8.89 -14.74
CA LYS A 105 -4.46 -8.76 -13.49
C LYS A 105 -3.70 -7.94 -12.44
N MET A 106 -3.11 -6.85 -12.90
CA MET A 106 -2.27 -5.93 -12.13
C MET A 106 -2.67 -4.49 -12.40
N TYR A 107 -2.14 -3.55 -11.60
CA TYR A 107 -2.50 -2.14 -11.73
C TYR A 107 -1.37 -1.33 -12.37
N ARG A 108 -1.71 -0.59 -13.42
CA ARG A 108 -0.81 0.33 -14.10
C ARG A 108 -0.56 1.57 -13.26
N VAL A 109 0.62 2.18 -13.40
CA VAL A 109 0.95 3.44 -12.72
C VAL A 109 0.04 4.58 -13.16
N ASN A 110 -0.35 4.57 -14.44
CA ASN A 110 -1.26 5.51 -15.06
C ASN A 110 -1.96 4.89 -16.27
N THR A 111 -3.00 5.55 -16.76
CA THR A 111 -3.58 5.26 -18.07
C THR A 111 -2.63 5.75 -19.17
N SER A 112 -2.86 5.33 -20.43
CA SER A 112 -2.01 5.75 -21.55
C SER A 112 -1.85 7.27 -21.62
N LEU A 113 -0.63 7.74 -21.85
CA LEU A 113 -0.30 9.14 -22.04
C LEU A 113 -0.18 9.51 -23.54
N SER A 114 -0.51 8.59 -24.48
CA SER A 114 -0.26 8.76 -25.91
C SER A 114 -0.97 10.00 -26.51
N ASP A 115 -2.12 10.37 -25.95
CA ASP A 115 -2.90 11.54 -26.38
C ASP A 115 -2.70 12.77 -25.48
N ALA A 116 -1.78 12.67 -24.52
CA ALA A 116 -1.52 13.74 -23.58
C ALA A 116 -0.55 14.79 -24.15
N SER A 117 -0.62 16.02 -23.63
CA SER A 117 0.32 17.08 -24.02
C SER A 117 1.76 16.75 -23.60
N PHE A 118 2.73 17.07 -24.46
CA PHE A 118 4.16 16.99 -24.13
C PHE A 118 4.56 17.90 -22.95
N GLU A 119 3.73 18.83 -22.55
CA GLU A 119 3.93 19.63 -21.33
C GLU A 119 3.87 18.79 -20.04
N LEU A 120 3.27 17.57 -20.09
CA LEU A 120 3.37 16.59 -19.01
C LEU A 120 4.80 16.02 -18.82
N GLY A 121 5.72 16.36 -19.72
CA GLY A 121 7.11 15.97 -19.65
C GLY A 121 7.43 14.68 -20.40
N ARG A 122 8.61 14.11 -20.13
CA ARG A 122 9.19 12.99 -20.89
C ARG A 122 8.34 11.71 -20.92
N ALA A 123 7.45 11.53 -19.92
CA ALA A 123 6.64 10.31 -19.81
C ALA A 123 5.77 10.08 -21.06
N VAL A 124 5.31 11.16 -21.71
CA VAL A 124 4.52 11.08 -22.96
C VAL A 124 5.31 10.50 -24.13
N ALA A 125 6.64 10.65 -24.13
CA ALA A 125 7.51 10.14 -25.20
C ALA A 125 7.83 8.65 -25.09
N PHE A 126 7.49 7.99 -23.99
CA PHE A 126 7.70 6.55 -23.83
C PHE A 126 6.64 5.75 -24.59
N THR A 127 7.06 4.61 -25.11
CA THR A 127 6.11 3.64 -25.70
C THR A 127 5.04 3.28 -24.66
N PRO A 128 3.76 3.18 -25.02
CA PRO A 128 2.72 2.71 -24.11
C PRO A 128 3.11 1.37 -23.46
N GLY A 129 2.79 1.21 -22.19
CA GLY A 129 3.15 0.02 -21.41
C GLY A 129 4.60 -0.02 -20.92
N TRP A 130 5.37 1.03 -21.17
CA TRP A 130 6.78 1.13 -20.81
C TRP A 130 7.06 2.33 -19.89
N LEU A 131 7.89 2.15 -18.86
CA LEU A 131 8.22 3.17 -17.87
C LEU A 131 6.95 3.88 -17.34
N GLU A 132 6.97 5.20 -17.25
CA GLU A 132 5.85 5.97 -16.70
C GLU A 132 4.69 6.19 -17.70
N ASN A 133 4.64 5.49 -18.82
CA ASN A 133 3.52 5.51 -19.76
C ASN A 133 2.72 4.21 -19.72
N GLY A 134 1.95 4.03 -18.64
CA GLY A 134 1.00 2.91 -18.51
C GLY A 134 1.64 1.55 -18.20
N SER A 135 2.90 1.50 -17.76
CA SER A 135 3.49 0.27 -17.24
C SER A 135 2.99 -0.05 -15.83
N ILE A 136 3.35 -1.23 -15.31
CA ILE A 136 3.06 -1.63 -13.94
C ILE A 136 4.28 -1.31 -13.07
N TRP A 137 4.23 -0.20 -12.35
CA TRP A 137 5.26 0.15 -11.38
C TRP A 137 4.99 -0.55 -10.05
N LEU A 138 5.79 -1.56 -9.73
CA LEU A 138 5.59 -2.38 -8.53
C LEU A 138 5.57 -1.56 -7.25
N HIS A 139 6.39 -0.51 -7.13
CA HIS A 139 6.35 0.36 -5.95
C HIS A 139 4.98 1.03 -5.77
N MET A 140 4.39 1.53 -6.86
CA MET A 140 3.07 2.18 -6.79
C MET A 140 1.95 1.17 -6.59
N GLU A 141 1.99 0.04 -7.29
CA GLU A 141 1.02 -1.03 -7.12
C GLU A 141 1.04 -1.58 -5.69
N TYR A 142 2.23 -1.86 -5.14
CA TYR A 142 2.35 -2.34 -3.76
C TYR A 142 1.86 -1.32 -2.72
N LYS A 143 2.06 -0.01 -2.95
CA LYS A 143 1.42 1.02 -2.14
C LYS A 143 -0.10 0.95 -2.20
N TYR A 144 -0.67 0.70 -3.37
CA TYR A 144 -2.11 0.54 -3.54
C TYR A 144 -2.61 -0.70 -2.78
N LEU A 145 -1.98 -1.85 -2.97
CA LEU A 145 -2.31 -3.08 -2.25
C LEU A 145 -2.16 -2.93 -0.73
N LEU A 146 -1.12 -2.26 -0.27
CA LEU A 146 -0.91 -1.96 1.16
C LEU A 146 -2.09 -1.16 1.75
N GLU A 147 -2.60 -0.17 1.02
CA GLU A 147 -3.75 0.60 1.50
C GLU A 147 -5.06 -0.20 1.44
N MET A 148 -5.22 -1.14 0.51
CA MET A 148 -6.34 -2.10 0.52
C MET A 148 -6.29 -3.00 1.76
N LEU A 149 -5.11 -3.52 2.10
CA LEU A 149 -4.89 -4.32 3.31
C LEU A 149 -5.24 -3.53 4.58
N ARG A 150 -4.77 -2.27 4.68
CA ARG A 150 -5.07 -1.36 5.80
C ARG A 150 -6.55 -1.00 5.90
N ALA A 151 -7.20 -0.89 4.75
CA ALA A 151 -8.64 -0.65 4.69
C ALA A 151 -9.49 -1.87 5.11
N GLY A 152 -8.87 -3.03 5.34
CA GLY A 152 -9.58 -4.27 5.68
C GLY A 152 -10.27 -4.94 4.49
N LEU A 153 -9.90 -4.58 3.25
CA LEU A 153 -10.43 -5.16 2.01
C LEU A 153 -9.73 -6.50 1.70
N TYR A 154 -9.73 -7.41 2.67
CA TYR A 154 -8.89 -8.61 2.67
C TYR A 154 -9.10 -9.51 1.46
N ALA A 155 -10.34 -9.79 1.06
CA ALA A 155 -10.62 -10.69 -0.07
C ALA A 155 -10.03 -10.15 -1.39
N ALA A 156 -10.27 -8.87 -1.69
CA ALA A 156 -9.71 -8.21 -2.86
C ALA A 156 -8.18 -8.12 -2.78
N PHE A 157 -7.66 -7.78 -1.60
CA PHE A 157 -6.21 -7.73 -1.37
C PHE A 157 -5.55 -9.09 -1.60
N PHE A 158 -6.11 -10.20 -1.09
CA PHE A 158 -5.53 -11.54 -1.25
C PHE A 158 -5.48 -11.98 -2.70
N GLU A 159 -6.53 -11.68 -3.48
CA GLU A 159 -6.56 -11.94 -4.92
C GLU A 159 -5.46 -11.13 -5.64
N ASP A 160 -5.42 -9.83 -5.42
CA ASP A 160 -4.49 -8.93 -6.09
C ASP A 160 -3.05 -9.18 -5.65
N PHE A 161 -2.81 -9.44 -4.37
CA PHE A 161 -1.47 -9.79 -3.85
C PHE A 161 -0.93 -11.05 -4.52
N ARG A 162 -1.77 -12.08 -4.72
CA ARG A 162 -1.36 -13.30 -5.44
C ARG A 162 -1.00 -13.03 -6.90
N ASN A 163 -1.70 -12.09 -7.55
CA ASN A 163 -1.44 -11.75 -8.95
C ASN A 163 -0.22 -10.86 -9.13
N ALA A 164 0.06 -9.96 -8.18
CA ALA A 164 1.05 -8.90 -8.30
C ALA A 164 2.38 -9.19 -7.60
N ALA A 165 2.38 -9.99 -6.53
CA ALA A 165 3.60 -10.23 -5.77
C ALA A 165 4.56 -11.14 -6.56
N ILE A 166 5.76 -10.63 -6.79
CA ILE A 166 6.78 -11.27 -7.64
C ILE A 166 7.02 -12.75 -7.33
N PRO A 167 7.05 -13.23 -6.06
CA PRO A 167 7.25 -14.65 -5.77
C PRO A 167 6.19 -15.59 -6.35
N PHE A 168 5.03 -15.07 -6.79
CA PHE A 168 3.94 -15.87 -7.39
C PHE A 168 3.89 -15.78 -8.90
N LEU A 169 4.71 -14.91 -9.52
CA LEU A 169 4.72 -14.77 -10.97
C LEU A 169 5.40 -15.97 -11.64
N ASP A 170 4.98 -16.26 -12.87
CA ASP A 170 5.68 -17.20 -13.73
C ASP A 170 7.05 -16.63 -14.12
N PRO A 171 8.17 -17.28 -13.73
CA PRO A 171 9.51 -16.79 -14.01
C PRO A 171 9.82 -16.69 -15.52
N GLU A 172 9.20 -17.51 -16.37
CA GLU A 172 9.38 -17.45 -17.82
C GLU A 172 8.74 -16.18 -18.39
N ARG A 173 7.52 -15.85 -17.95
CA ARG A 173 6.86 -14.61 -18.33
C ARG A 173 7.54 -13.40 -17.73
N TYR A 174 7.88 -13.44 -16.46
CA TYR A 174 8.57 -12.36 -15.77
C TYR A 174 9.97 -12.11 -16.36
N GLY A 175 10.60 -13.15 -16.89
CA GLY A 175 11.91 -13.09 -17.54
C GLY A 175 13.08 -12.81 -16.59
N ARG A 176 12.88 -12.99 -15.27
CA ARG A 176 13.87 -12.75 -14.21
C ARG A 176 13.66 -13.72 -13.06
N SER A 177 14.62 -13.73 -12.12
CA SER A 177 14.44 -14.42 -10.84
C SER A 177 13.25 -13.82 -10.05
N THR A 178 12.35 -14.67 -9.58
CA THR A 178 11.24 -14.27 -8.70
C THR A 178 11.68 -13.93 -7.27
N LEU A 179 12.96 -13.99 -6.97
CA LEU A 179 13.58 -13.49 -5.74
C LEU A 179 13.93 -12.01 -5.80
N GLU A 180 13.74 -11.36 -6.96
CA GLU A 180 14.07 -9.96 -7.20
C GLU A 180 12.84 -9.15 -7.61
N ASN A 181 12.56 -8.05 -6.91
CA ASN A 181 11.59 -7.07 -7.37
C ASN A 181 12.19 -6.22 -8.49
N SER A 182 11.47 -6.10 -9.61
CA SER A 182 11.75 -5.11 -10.65
C SER A 182 11.20 -3.75 -10.26
N SER A 183 11.63 -2.69 -10.97
CA SER A 183 11.02 -1.37 -10.85
C SER A 183 9.62 -1.39 -11.45
N PHE A 184 9.51 -1.97 -12.67
CA PHE A 184 8.25 -2.06 -13.38
C PHE A 184 8.19 -3.32 -14.23
N LEU A 185 6.96 -3.72 -14.58
CA LEU A 185 6.66 -4.70 -15.60
C LEU A 185 6.04 -4.00 -16.81
N VAL A 186 6.34 -4.49 -17.99
CA VAL A 186 5.68 -4.04 -19.23
C VAL A 186 4.22 -4.47 -19.19
N SER A 187 3.30 -3.51 -19.34
CA SER A 187 1.88 -3.79 -19.36
C SER A 187 1.38 -4.24 -20.73
N SER A 188 0.14 -4.72 -20.79
CA SER A 188 -0.53 -5.11 -22.05
C SER A 188 -0.87 -3.94 -22.97
N LEU A 189 -0.52 -2.70 -22.61
CA LEU A 189 -0.56 -1.54 -23.52
C LEU A 189 0.60 -1.53 -24.51
N ASN A 190 1.66 -2.31 -24.26
CA ASN A 190 2.82 -2.33 -25.15
C ASN A 190 2.46 -3.02 -26.46
N PRO A 191 2.84 -2.43 -27.63
CA PRO A 191 2.58 -3.04 -28.91
C PRO A 191 3.32 -4.37 -29.17
N ASP A 192 4.38 -4.64 -28.42
CA ASP A 192 5.10 -5.92 -28.46
C ASP A 192 4.57 -6.85 -27.36
N GLU A 193 3.67 -7.77 -27.74
CA GLU A 193 3.06 -8.74 -26.84
C GLU A 193 4.08 -9.67 -26.14
N SER A 194 5.25 -9.89 -26.77
CA SER A 194 6.30 -10.74 -26.20
C SER A 194 6.94 -10.13 -24.92
N LEU A 195 6.70 -8.85 -24.68
CA LEU A 195 7.18 -8.12 -23.52
C LEU A 195 6.16 -8.08 -22.36
N HIS A 196 4.89 -8.44 -22.58
CA HIS A 196 3.85 -8.33 -21.57
C HIS A 196 4.19 -9.13 -20.30
N GLY A 197 4.24 -8.46 -19.16
CA GLY A 197 4.57 -9.03 -17.85
C GLY A 197 6.08 -9.18 -17.59
N ARG A 198 6.96 -8.82 -18.53
CA ARG A 198 8.40 -8.84 -18.29
C ARG A 198 8.83 -7.74 -17.35
N GLY A 199 9.68 -8.09 -16.39
CA GLY A 199 10.23 -7.19 -15.38
C GLY A 199 11.52 -6.51 -15.82
N PHE A 200 11.61 -5.20 -15.56
CA PHE A 200 12.78 -4.38 -15.93
C PHE A 200 13.29 -3.58 -14.74
N VAL A 201 14.59 -3.30 -14.78
CA VAL A 201 15.32 -2.53 -13.76
C VAL A 201 15.15 -3.13 -12.36
N ALA A 202 15.97 -4.11 -12.02
CA ALA A 202 16.07 -4.63 -10.67
C ALA A 202 16.64 -3.56 -9.71
N ARG A 203 16.39 -3.72 -8.39
CA ARG A 203 16.98 -2.93 -7.30
C ARG A 203 16.27 -1.63 -6.93
N LEU A 204 14.96 -1.52 -7.09
CA LEU A 204 14.25 -0.46 -6.40
C LEU A 204 13.90 -0.89 -4.98
N SER A 205 14.51 -0.20 -4.02
CA SER A 205 14.23 -0.37 -2.58
C SER A 205 12.76 -0.15 -2.24
N GLY A 206 12.04 0.72 -2.98
CA GLY A 206 10.64 1.04 -2.74
C GLY A 206 9.71 -0.16 -2.84
N SER A 207 9.77 -0.93 -3.93
CA SER A 207 8.92 -2.12 -4.09
C SER A 207 9.22 -3.17 -3.02
N THR A 208 10.48 -3.39 -2.68
CA THR A 208 10.87 -4.32 -1.62
C THR A 208 10.36 -3.89 -0.26
N VAL A 209 10.46 -2.60 0.08
CA VAL A 209 9.99 -2.07 1.38
C VAL A 209 8.47 -2.22 1.51
N GLU A 210 7.71 -1.88 0.47
CA GLU A 210 6.26 -2.02 0.51
C GLU A 210 5.82 -3.50 0.56
N PHE A 211 6.52 -4.40 -0.14
CA PHE A 211 6.30 -5.84 -0.04
C PHE A 211 6.52 -6.34 1.40
N LEU A 212 7.65 -6.00 2.00
CA LEU A 212 7.95 -6.37 3.39
C LEU A 212 6.94 -5.77 4.39
N HIS A 213 6.45 -4.56 4.10
CA HIS A 213 5.43 -3.92 4.92
C HIS A 213 4.09 -4.66 4.85
N MET A 214 3.63 -5.04 3.65
CA MET A 214 2.44 -5.88 3.49
C MET A 214 2.61 -7.22 4.22
N TRP A 215 3.77 -7.88 4.04
CA TRP A 215 4.08 -9.14 4.70
C TRP A 215 4.02 -9.02 6.23
N ARG A 216 4.62 -7.97 6.78
CA ARG A 216 4.59 -7.70 8.22
C ARG A 216 3.15 -7.53 8.74
N ILE A 217 2.31 -6.77 8.02
CA ILE A 217 0.91 -6.58 8.42
C ILE A 217 0.13 -7.88 8.29
N MET A 218 0.32 -8.63 7.21
CA MET A 218 -0.32 -9.93 7.03
C MET A 218 0.02 -10.90 8.17
N MET A 219 1.27 -10.95 8.59
CA MET A 219 1.72 -11.87 9.64
C MET A 219 1.38 -11.39 11.05
N PHE A 220 1.47 -10.10 11.34
CA PHE A 220 1.44 -9.61 12.72
C PHE A 220 0.38 -8.54 13.01
N GLY A 221 -0.26 -7.97 11.97
CA GLY A 221 -1.14 -6.80 12.08
C GLY A 221 -0.39 -5.48 11.93
N GLU A 222 -1.14 -4.39 11.80
CA GLU A 222 -0.58 -3.04 11.58
C GLU A 222 0.22 -2.55 12.78
N SER A 223 -0.31 -2.72 13.99
CA SER A 223 0.26 -2.24 15.24
C SER A 223 0.19 -3.33 16.32
N PRO A 224 1.13 -4.31 16.31
CA PRO A 224 1.07 -5.42 17.26
C PRO A 224 1.31 -4.97 18.71
N PHE A 225 2.08 -3.91 18.93
CA PHE A 225 2.28 -3.33 20.26
C PHE A 225 1.36 -2.15 20.53
N SER A 226 0.81 -2.08 21.73
CA SER A 226 0.08 -0.93 22.25
C SER A 226 0.42 -0.70 23.73
N SER A 227 0.24 0.53 24.22
CA SER A 227 0.42 0.87 25.63
C SER A 227 -0.95 1.08 26.27
N SER A 228 -1.13 0.56 27.49
CA SER A 228 -2.33 0.70 28.30
C SER A 228 -1.97 0.96 29.76
N GLN A 229 -2.97 1.15 30.62
CA GLN A 229 -2.76 1.23 32.08
C GLN A 229 -2.14 -0.06 32.66
N LYS A 230 -2.26 -1.19 31.96
CA LYS A 230 -1.65 -2.48 32.32
C LYS A 230 -0.21 -2.63 31.80
N GLY A 231 0.40 -1.58 31.25
CA GLY A 231 1.73 -1.60 30.62
C GLY A 231 1.67 -1.89 29.13
N LEU A 232 2.78 -2.40 28.59
CA LEU A 232 2.89 -2.80 27.18
C LEU A 232 2.00 -4.01 26.91
N THR A 233 1.33 -4.01 25.79
CA THR A 233 0.50 -5.13 25.30
C THR A 233 1.01 -5.55 23.94
N LEU A 234 1.16 -6.85 23.71
CA LEU A 234 1.44 -7.45 22.40
C LEU A 234 0.22 -8.26 21.96
N ALA A 235 -0.38 -7.88 20.82
CA ALA A 235 -1.52 -8.56 20.24
C ALA A 235 -1.31 -8.74 18.73
N PHE A 236 -1.14 -9.97 18.29
CA PHE A 236 -1.09 -10.28 16.87
C PHE A 236 -2.49 -10.31 16.24
N ARG A 237 -2.59 -9.80 15.03
CA ARG A 237 -3.83 -9.79 14.23
C ARG A 237 -3.54 -10.23 12.80
N PRO A 238 -3.15 -11.50 12.59
CA PRO A 238 -2.78 -11.97 11.27
C PRO A 238 -3.94 -11.94 10.28
N ALA A 239 -3.62 -11.65 9.01
CA ALA A 239 -4.51 -11.73 7.86
C ALA A 239 -3.85 -12.67 6.84
N ILE A 240 -4.21 -13.95 6.86
CA ILE A 240 -3.51 -15.02 6.14
C ILE A 240 -4.43 -15.62 5.08
N PRO A 241 -4.09 -15.52 3.78
CA PRO A 241 -4.84 -16.21 2.74
C PRO A 241 -4.55 -17.71 2.71
N ALA A 242 -5.55 -18.49 2.31
CA ALA A 242 -5.49 -19.96 2.24
C ALA A 242 -4.27 -20.49 1.47
N TYR A 243 -3.88 -19.81 0.39
CA TYR A 243 -2.78 -20.24 -0.47
C TYR A 243 -1.37 -20.12 0.16
N LEU A 244 -1.24 -19.42 1.30
CA LEU A 244 0.01 -19.36 2.08
C LEU A 244 0.07 -20.46 3.16
N ILE A 245 -1.04 -21.10 3.48
CA ILE A 245 -1.09 -22.10 4.53
C ILE A 245 -0.56 -23.43 3.97
N GLY A 246 0.48 -23.96 4.61
CA GLY A 246 1.06 -25.24 4.26
C GLY A 246 0.07 -26.42 4.43
N LYS A 247 0.38 -27.57 3.83
CA LYS A 247 -0.42 -28.81 3.98
C LYS A 247 -0.47 -29.29 5.43
N ASP A 248 0.50 -28.94 6.24
CA ASP A 248 0.60 -29.14 7.68
C ASP A 248 -0.28 -28.19 8.50
N LYS A 249 -1.03 -27.31 7.80
CA LYS A 249 -1.87 -26.28 8.39
C LYS A 249 -1.11 -25.32 9.29
N MET A 250 0.07 -24.94 8.89
CA MET A 250 0.94 -24.04 9.63
C MET A 250 1.54 -22.98 8.73
N ILE A 251 1.85 -21.82 9.33
CA ILE A 251 2.73 -20.80 8.79
C ILE A 251 3.62 -20.25 9.90
N ALA A 252 4.86 -19.95 9.60
CA ALA A 252 5.80 -19.33 10.52
C ALA A 252 6.41 -18.07 9.92
N ALA A 253 6.63 -17.07 10.78
CA ALA A 253 7.31 -15.84 10.39
C ALA A 253 8.19 -15.34 11.55
N THR A 254 9.28 -14.66 11.21
CA THR A 254 10.17 -14.07 12.21
C THR A 254 9.70 -12.67 12.59
N PHE A 255 9.39 -12.48 13.85
CA PHE A 255 8.98 -11.20 14.43
C PHE A 255 10.19 -10.47 15.02
N LEU A 256 10.32 -9.18 14.72
CA LEU A 256 11.44 -8.32 15.14
C LEU A 256 12.84 -8.90 14.86
N GLY A 257 12.95 -9.77 13.84
CA GLY A 257 14.21 -10.39 13.43
C GLY A 257 14.76 -11.45 14.38
N ARG A 258 14.03 -11.84 15.44
CA ARG A 258 14.54 -12.73 16.51
C ARG A 258 13.55 -13.81 16.95
N THR A 259 12.27 -13.47 17.11
CA THR A 259 11.25 -14.37 17.65
C THR A 259 10.53 -15.08 16.51
N GLN A 260 10.55 -16.40 16.49
CA GLN A 260 9.72 -17.19 15.56
C GLN A 260 8.28 -17.21 16.03
N VAL A 261 7.35 -16.76 15.21
CA VAL A 261 5.91 -16.82 15.48
C VAL A 261 5.30 -17.86 14.57
N GLU A 262 4.62 -18.86 15.13
CA GLU A 262 3.94 -19.94 14.42
C GLU A 262 2.42 -19.85 14.64
N TYR A 263 1.68 -19.92 13.54
CA TYR A 263 0.25 -20.05 13.54
C TYR A 263 -0.15 -21.44 13.06
N HIS A 264 -0.94 -22.15 13.87
CA HIS A 264 -1.54 -23.42 13.52
C HIS A 264 -3.03 -23.22 13.24
N PHE A 265 -3.53 -23.75 12.14
CA PHE A 265 -4.88 -23.52 11.65
C PHE A 265 -5.75 -24.78 11.77
N ASP A 266 -7.03 -24.61 12.05
CA ASP A 266 -8.01 -25.70 12.05
C ASP A 266 -8.33 -26.18 10.61
N ALA A 267 -8.31 -25.27 9.62
CA ALA A 267 -8.57 -25.56 8.22
C ALA A 267 -7.62 -24.79 7.28
N ILE A 268 -7.58 -25.17 6.00
CA ILE A 268 -6.92 -24.38 4.94
C ILE A 268 -7.99 -23.49 4.32
N GLN A 269 -8.06 -22.23 4.79
CA GLN A 269 -8.98 -21.20 4.34
C GLN A 269 -8.39 -19.82 4.64
N ASP A 270 -9.07 -18.75 4.22
CA ASP A 270 -8.64 -17.38 4.55
C ASP A 270 -8.93 -17.07 6.02
N TYR A 271 -7.92 -16.57 6.72
CA TYR A 271 -8.05 -16.06 8.10
C TYR A 271 -7.92 -14.55 8.10
N ILE A 272 -9.02 -13.87 8.36
CA ILE A 272 -9.10 -12.41 8.42
C ILE A 272 -9.41 -11.94 9.85
N PRO A 273 -8.85 -10.81 10.30
CA PRO A 273 -9.11 -10.25 11.62
C PRO A 273 -10.61 -10.11 11.90
N GLY A 274 -11.05 -10.67 13.03
CA GLY A 274 -12.48 -10.69 13.41
C GLY A 274 -13.21 -11.99 13.08
N ALA A 275 -12.81 -12.76 12.06
CA ALA A 275 -13.44 -14.01 11.64
C ALA A 275 -12.82 -15.27 12.26
N TYR A 276 -11.85 -15.14 13.14
CA TYR A 276 -11.25 -16.25 13.88
C TYR A 276 -11.10 -15.90 15.36
N SER A 277 -10.87 -16.92 16.19
CA SER A 277 -10.39 -16.83 17.56
C SER A 277 -8.96 -17.35 17.64
N MET A 278 -8.14 -16.81 18.54
CA MET A 278 -6.80 -17.33 18.83
C MET A 278 -6.79 -18.00 20.20
N SER A 279 -6.03 -19.11 20.29
CA SER A 279 -5.73 -19.77 21.57
C SER A 279 -4.83 -18.90 22.46
N GLU A 280 -4.54 -19.41 23.66
CA GLU A 280 -3.41 -18.90 24.44
C GLU A 280 -2.11 -18.99 23.63
N ALA A 281 -1.28 -17.96 23.76
CA ALA A 281 0.07 -17.95 23.22
C ALA A 281 0.98 -18.82 24.10
N GLU A 282 1.66 -19.78 23.49
CA GLU A 282 2.75 -20.51 24.14
C GLU A 282 4.07 -19.86 23.75
N MET A 283 4.73 -19.22 24.71
CA MET A 283 6.00 -18.52 24.55
C MET A 283 7.13 -19.37 25.09
N THR A 284 8.15 -19.62 24.27
CA THR A 284 9.40 -20.26 24.69
C THR A 284 10.50 -19.20 24.68
N PHE A 285 11.17 -19.03 25.80
CA PHE A 285 12.27 -18.07 25.95
C PHE A 285 13.63 -18.72 25.67
N HIS A 286 14.66 -17.90 25.42
CA HIS A 286 16.03 -18.40 25.11
C HIS A 286 16.68 -19.15 26.26
N ASP A 287 16.25 -18.93 27.49
CA ASP A 287 16.68 -19.68 28.68
C ASP A 287 15.97 -21.04 28.85
N GLY A 288 15.06 -21.38 27.93
CA GLY A 288 14.29 -22.61 27.96
C GLY A 288 12.99 -22.54 28.76
N ALA A 289 12.70 -21.41 29.42
CA ALA A 289 11.44 -21.23 30.10
C ALA A 289 10.25 -21.23 29.11
N VAL A 290 9.13 -21.83 29.51
CA VAL A 290 7.92 -21.88 28.72
C VAL A 290 6.78 -21.23 29.51
N LYS A 291 6.06 -20.30 28.89
CA LYS A 291 4.93 -19.61 29.49
C LYS A 291 3.73 -19.63 28.55
N ARG A 292 2.53 -19.82 29.10
CA ARG A 292 1.26 -19.73 28.36
C ARG A 292 0.44 -18.57 28.88
N SER A 293 -0.09 -17.77 27.98
CA SER A 293 -0.93 -16.63 28.32
C SER A 293 -1.96 -16.33 27.22
N ARG A 294 -3.17 -15.91 27.63
CA ARG A 294 -4.20 -15.40 26.70
C ARG A 294 -3.88 -13.99 26.21
N GLU A 295 -3.22 -13.22 27.07
CA GLU A 295 -2.82 -11.85 26.76
C GLU A 295 -1.33 -11.71 27.05
N ILE A 296 -0.54 -11.26 26.07
CA ILE A 296 0.88 -10.97 26.29
C ILE A 296 1.00 -9.53 26.76
N LEU A 297 1.21 -9.34 28.07
CA LEU A 297 1.16 -8.03 28.75
C LEU A 297 2.45 -7.80 29.57
N GLY A 298 2.74 -6.52 29.85
CA GLY A 298 3.80 -6.09 30.78
C GLY A 298 5.14 -6.71 30.45
N ASP A 299 5.75 -7.37 31.43
CA ASP A 299 7.10 -7.96 31.32
C ASP A 299 7.21 -9.00 30.20
N ASP A 300 6.14 -9.74 29.90
CA ASP A 300 6.13 -10.70 28.79
C ASP A 300 6.18 -9.99 27.44
N ALA A 301 5.42 -8.92 27.27
CA ALA A 301 5.42 -8.13 26.06
C ALA A 301 6.77 -7.39 25.88
N GLU A 302 7.34 -6.89 26.97
CA GLU A 302 8.68 -6.31 26.98
C GLU A 302 9.74 -7.35 26.60
N ALA A 303 9.69 -8.55 27.17
CA ALA A 303 10.61 -9.64 26.86
C ALA A 303 10.58 -10.02 25.37
N VAL A 304 9.38 -10.07 24.76
CA VAL A 304 9.25 -10.28 23.31
C VAL A 304 9.85 -9.10 22.53
N ARG A 305 9.58 -7.86 22.94
CA ARG A 305 10.12 -6.66 22.31
C ARG A 305 11.66 -6.62 22.35
N GLU A 306 12.24 -7.04 23.45
CA GLU A 306 13.69 -7.12 23.64
C GLU A 306 14.32 -8.34 22.97
N GLY A 307 13.49 -9.25 22.42
CA GLY A 307 13.96 -10.44 21.71
C GLY A 307 14.43 -11.55 22.64
N LEU A 308 13.91 -11.61 23.87
CA LEU A 308 14.20 -12.69 24.81
C LEU A 308 13.35 -13.94 24.56
N ALA A 309 12.22 -13.80 23.85
CA ALA A 309 11.41 -14.91 23.41
C ALA A 309 11.99 -15.50 22.11
N ALA A 310 12.31 -16.79 22.13
CA ALA A 310 12.78 -17.53 20.94
C ALA A 310 11.61 -17.88 20.00
N LYS A 311 10.46 -18.27 20.59
CA LYS A 311 9.31 -18.79 19.83
C LYS A 311 7.99 -18.43 20.51
N ILE A 312 6.97 -18.15 19.68
CA ILE A 312 5.57 -17.99 20.10
C ILE A 312 4.72 -18.87 19.21
N VAL A 313 3.89 -19.73 19.79
CA VAL A 313 2.96 -20.62 19.07
C VAL A 313 1.53 -20.24 19.42
N MET A 314 0.68 -20.10 18.43
CA MET A 314 -0.75 -19.81 18.57
C MET A 314 -1.57 -20.69 17.62
N ARG A 315 -2.81 -21.03 18.04
CA ARG A 315 -3.76 -21.74 17.20
C ARG A 315 -4.89 -20.80 16.81
N LEU A 316 -5.20 -20.75 15.53
CA LEU A 316 -6.32 -20.00 14.97
C LEU A 316 -7.45 -20.95 14.64
N THR A 317 -8.63 -20.64 15.14
CA THR A 317 -9.86 -21.40 14.87
C THR A 317 -10.88 -20.46 14.25
N SER A 318 -11.41 -20.84 13.10
CA SER A 318 -12.46 -20.09 12.42
C SER A 318 -13.69 -19.96 13.31
N LYS A 319 -14.30 -18.79 13.28
CA LYS A 319 -15.61 -18.58 13.88
C LYS A 319 -16.69 -19.08 12.94
N PRO A 320 -17.77 -19.68 13.48
CA PRO A 320 -18.91 -20.16 12.70
C PRO A 320 -19.63 -19.03 11.95
#